data_47c8554f99eff95ba7c4a68ec4109fba
#
_entry.id   47c8554f99eff95ba7c4a68ec4109fba
#
_cell.length_a   1.000
_cell.length_b   1.000
_cell.length_c   1.000
_cell.angle_alpha   90.00
_cell.angle_beta   90.00
_cell.angle_gamma   90.00
#
_symmetry.space_group_name_H-M   'P 1'
#
loop_
_entity.id
_entity.type
_entity.pdbx_description
1 polymer ?
#
loop_
_entity_poly.entity_id
_entity_poly.type
_entity_poly.pdbx_seq_one_letter_code
_entity_poly.pdbx_strand_id
1 'polypeptide(L)'
;IEGRAPEALHGLGTPDAVFIGGGASSPGVLDAAIAALRPRGRIVVNAVTLETEVELAARHTALGGTLTRIAISRAEAIGGKTGWRAAMPVTQWVWVKP
;
A
#
# COMPACT_ATOMS: atom_id res chain seq x y z
N ILE A 1 -0.89 11.01 -4.61
CA ILE A 1 -0.76 10.76 -6.05
C ILE A 1 -1.51 9.51 -6.44
N GLU A 2 -2.37 9.66 -7.38
CA GLU A 2 -2.99 8.53 -8.04
C GLU A 2 -2.42 8.42 -9.43
N GLY A 3 -2.44 7.24 -9.96
CA GLY A 3 -1.94 6.97 -11.27
C GLY A 3 -1.14 5.69 -11.25
N ARG A 4 -0.63 5.34 -12.42
CA ARG A 4 0.16 4.13 -12.54
C ARG A 4 1.62 4.48 -12.30
N ALA A 5 2.12 4.10 -11.13
CA ALA A 5 3.55 4.20 -10.87
C ALA A 5 4.29 3.10 -11.67
N PRO A 6 5.51 3.34 -12.13
CA PRO A 6 6.32 4.52 -11.89
C PRO A 6 6.05 5.68 -12.85
N GLU A 7 5.24 5.49 -13.88
CA GLU A 7 5.03 6.52 -14.89
C GLU A 7 4.45 7.79 -14.30
N ALA A 8 3.53 7.66 -13.34
CA ALA A 8 2.90 8.80 -12.71
C ALA A 8 3.90 9.67 -11.95
N LEU A 9 5.04 9.13 -11.54
CA LEU A 9 6.03 9.86 -10.76
C LEU A 9 7.02 10.64 -11.63
N HIS A 10 7.20 10.25 -12.87
CA HIS A 10 8.24 10.82 -13.73
C HIS A 10 8.04 12.31 -14.04
N GLY A 11 6.84 12.76 -14.13
CA GLY A 11 6.56 14.14 -14.52
C GLY A 11 6.24 15.07 -13.36
N LEU A 12 6.36 14.62 -12.13
CA LEU A 12 5.79 15.32 -10.98
C LEU A 12 6.81 15.97 -10.04
N GLY A 13 8.10 15.84 -10.32
CA GLY A 13 9.10 16.30 -9.38
C GLY A 13 9.12 15.42 -8.13
N THR A 14 9.75 15.92 -7.06
CA THR A 14 9.94 15.14 -5.84
C THR A 14 8.74 15.28 -4.91
N PRO A 15 7.94 14.23 -4.73
CA PRO A 15 6.75 14.33 -3.88
C PRO A 15 7.09 14.28 -2.39
N ASP A 16 6.21 14.90 -1.58
CA ASP A 16 6.25 14.80 -0.12
C ASP A 16 5.59 13.52 0.37
N ALA A 17 4.60 13.04 -0.34
CA ALA A 17 3.86 11.84 0.01
C ALA A 17 3.43 11.09 -1.25
N VAL A 18 3.47 9.76 -1.17
CA VAL A 18 3.01 8.87 -2.25
C VAL A 18 2.10 7.83 -1.64
N PHE A 19 0.96 7.60 -2.29
CA PHE A 19 0.04 6.54 -1.93
C PHE A 19 -0.05 5.55 -3.09
N ILE A 20 0.11 4.27 -2.79
CA ILE A 20 -0.03 3.18 -3.76
C ILE A 20 -1.12 2.24 -3.28
N GLY A 21 -2.25 2.22 -3.99
CA GLY A 21 -3.39 1.39 -3.64
C GLY A 21 -3.33 -0.03 -4.18
N GLY A 22 -2.51 -0.25 -5.21
CA GLY A 22 -2.34 -1.56 -5.83
C GLY A 22 -1.18 -1.52 -6.79
N GLY A 23 -0.81 -2.66 -7.35
CA GLY A 23 0.25 -2.73 -8.34
C GLY A 23 1.67 -2.66 -7.75
N ALA A 24 1.82 -2.66 -6.43
CA ALA A 24 3.14 -2.63 -5.80
C ALA A 24 3.95 -3.90 -6.06
N SER A 25 3.31 -4.98 -6.50
CA SER A 25 4.00 -6.21 -6.90
C SER A 25 4.64 -6.10 -8.28
N SER A 26 4.31 -5.08 -9.07
CA SER A 26 4.93 -4.87 -10.37
C SER A 26 6.41 -4.49 -10.20
N PRO A 27 7.29 -5.01 -11.07
CA PRO A 27 8.72 -4.72 -10.93
C PRO A 27 9.02 -3.23 -10.90
N GLY A 28 9.81 -2.81 -9.96
CA GLY A 28 10.31 -1.46 -9.86
C GLY A 28 9.37 -0.42 -9.27
N VAL A 29 8.10 -0.78 -9.01
CA VAL A 29 7.13 0.20 -8.50
C VAL A 29 7.55 0.77 -7.16
N LEU A 30 7.86 -0.08 -6.19
CA LEU A 30 8.27 0.38 -4.86
C LEU A 30 9.62 1.08 -4.90
N ASP A 31 10.56 0.57 -5.67
CA ASP A 31 11.87 1.20 -5.80
C ASP A 31 11.75 2.60 -6.40
N ALA A 32 10.95 2.74 -7.45
CA ALA A 32 10.72 4.04 -8.09
C ALA A 32 10.04 5.03 -7.13
N ALA A 33 9.05 4.56 -6.40
CA ALA A 33 8.32 5.40 -5.46
C ALA A 33 9.25 5.88 -4.32
N ILE A 34 10.04 4.99 -3.76
CA ILE A 34 10.98 5.34 -2.69
C ILE A 34 12.04 6.31 -3.20
N ALA A 35 12.57 6.06 -4.38
CA ALA A 35 13.59 6.93 -4.98
C ALA A 35 13.04 8.34 -5.26
N ALA A 36 11.77 8.44 -5.65
CA ALA A 36 11.14 9.72 -5.97
C ALA A 36 10.78 10.56 -4.75
N LEU A 37 10.63 9.94 -3.57
CA LEU A 37 10.29 10.67 -2.35
C LEU A 37 11.41 11.64 -1.99
N ARG A 38 11.01 12.84 -1.54
CA ARG A 38 11.98 13.73 -0.91
C ARG A 38 12.33 13.22 0.49
N PRO A 39 13.48 13.62 1.06
CA PRO A 39 13.79 13.31 2.46
C PRO A 39 12.63 13.74 3.37
N ARG A 40 12.28 12.89 4.33
CA ARG A 40 11.15 13.04 5.25
C ARG A 40 9.78 12.88 4.59
N GLY A 41 9.75 12.55 3.31
CA GLY A 41 8.51 12.19 2.62
C GLY A 41 7.96 10.87 3.11
N ARG A 42 6.67 10.67 2.93
CA ARG A 42 5.95 9.50 3.42
C ARG A 42 5.45 8.65 2.26
N ILE A 43 5.58 7.36 2.38
CA ILE A 43 4.93 6.41 1.47
C ILE A 43 3.91 5.58 2.24
N VAL A 44 2.76 5.38 1.63
CA VAL A 44 1.70 4.50 2.14
C VAL A 44 1.34 3.53 1.04
N VAL A 45 1.48 2.24 1.31
CA VAL A 45 1.21 1.19 0.32
C VAL A 45 0.22 0.20 0.90
N ASN A 46 -0.85 -0.06 0.18
CA ASN A 46 -1.84 -1.05 0.56
C ASN A 46 -1.72 -2.29 -0.32
N ALA A 47 -1.91 -3.45 0.28
CA ALA A 47 -1.86 -4.73 -0.40
C ALA A 47 -3.07 -5.57 -0.01
N VAL A 48 -3.70 -6.20 -0.99
CA VAL A 48 -4.76 -7.19 -0.78
C VAL A 48 -4.38 -8.56 -1.31
N THR A 49 -3.26 -8.68 -2.01
CA THR A 49 -2.75 -9.95 -2.52
C THR A 49 -1.51 -10.38 -1.74
N LEU A 50 -1.26 -11.68 -1.72
CA LEU A 50 -0.07 -12.21 -1.05
C LEU A 50 1.21 -11.77 -1.75
N GLU A 51 1.19 -11.66 -3.08
CA GLU A 51 2.34 -11.20 -3.84
C GLU A 51 2.79 -9.80 -3.42
N THR A 52 1.84 -8.88 -3.29
CA THR A 52 2.15 -7.53 -2.84
C THR A 52 2.51 -7.53 -1.36
N GLU A 53 1.82 -8.31 -0.54
CA GLU A 53 2.12 -8.39 0.89
C GLU A 53 3.56 -8.84 1.14
N VAL A 54 4.06 -9.78 0.36
CA VAL A 54 5.46 -10.23 0.46
C VAL A 54 6.43 -9.07 0.21
N GLU A 55 6.14 -8.24 -0.79
CA GLU A 55 6.96 -7.05 -1.06
C GLU A 55 6.94 -6.07 0.10
N LEU A 56 5.77 -5.84 0.69
CA LEU A 56 5.67 -4.92 1.83
C LEU A 56 6.38 -5.46 3.07
N ALA A 57 6.27 -6.75 3.33
CA ALA A 57 6.96 -7.38 4.43
C ALA A 57 8.49 -7.28 4.27
N ALA A 58 8.98 -7.47 3.05
CA ALA A 58 10.40 -7.32 2.76
C ALA A 58 10.89 -5.89 2.98
N ARG A 59 10.12 -4.90 2.55
CA ARG A 59 10.48 -3.48 2.77
C ARG A 59 10.45 -3.14 4.25
N HIS A 60 9.46 -3.64 4.97
CA HIS A 60 9.40 -3.43 6.42
C HIS A 60 10.62 -4.01 7.11
N THR A 61 11.03 -5.20 6.73
CA THR A 61 12.22 -5.83 7.30
C THR A 61 13.48 -5.03 6.99
N ALA A 62 13.61 -4.53 5.78
CA ALA A 62 14.81 -3.82 5.33
C ALA A 62 14.86 -2.37 5.81
N LEU A 63 13.74 -1.67 5.83
CA LEU A 63 13.69 -0.22 6.02
C LEU A 63 12.96 0.21 7.29
N GLY A 64 12.22 -0.68 7.91
CA GLY A 64 11.39 -0.32 9.05
C GLY A 64 10.04 0.24 8.65
N GLY A 65 9.56 1.20 9.40
CA GLY A 65 8.22 1.74 9.23
C GLY A 65 7.18 0.92 9.97
N THR A 66 5.92 1.11 9.62
CA THR A 66 4.79 0.44 10.27
C THR A 66 4.09 -0.48 9.28
N LEU A 67 3.94 -1.74 9.66
CA LEU A 67 3.19 -2.72 8.87
C LEU A 67 1.94 -3.11 9.66
N THR A 68 0.78 -2.84 9.09
CA THR A 68 -0.52 -3.03 9.75
C THR A 68 -1.43 -3.89 8.90
N ARG A 69 -2.12 -4.83 9.51
CA ARG A 69 -3.16 -5.59 8.82
C ARG A 69 -4.52 -5.16 9.33
N ILE A 70 -5.41 -4.86 8.40
CA ILE A 70 -6.75 -4.36 8.69
C ILE A 70 -7.77 -5.36 8.16
N ALA A 71 -8.62 -5.89 9.04
CA ALA A 71 -9.69 -6.80 8.68
C ALA A 71 -11.03 -6.17 9.07
N ILE A 72 -11.96 -6.12 8.13
CA ILE A 72 -13.27 -5.49 8.34
C ILE A 72 -14.35 -6.47 7.89
N SER A 73 -15.39 -6.59 8.70
CA SER A 73 -16.61 -7.29 8.32
C SER A 73 -17.80 -6.37 8.53
N ARG A 74 -18.79 -6.47 7.65
CA ARG A 74 -20.00 -5.67 7.73
C ARG A 74 -21.21 -6.59 7.84
N ALA A 75 -22.20 -6.18 8.62
CA ALA A 75 -23.45 -6.91 8.70
C ALA A 75 -24.25 -6.70 7.41
N GLU A 76 -24.73 -7.79 6.83
CA GLU A 76 -25.52 -7.76 5.62
C GLU A 76 -26.66 -8.79 5.68
N ALA A 77 -27.66 -8.58 4.87
CA ALA A 77 -28.77 -9.52 4.75
C ALA A 77 -28.30 -10.84 4.16
N ILE A 78 -28.72 -11.94 4.77
CA ILE A 78 -28.49 -13.29 4.29
C ILE A 78 -29.85 -14.02 4.37
N GLY A 79 -30.54 -14.08 3.25
CA GLY A 79 -31.93 -14.58 3.22
C GLY A 79 -32.79 -13.69 4.12
N GLY A 80 -33.53 -14.28 5.04
CA GLY A 80 -34.36 -13.54 5.99
C GLY A 80 -33.63 -13.13 7.26
N LYS A 81 -32.31 -13.31 7.32
CA LYS A 81 -31.51 -13.04 8.52
C LYS A 81 -30.34 -12.13 8.19
N THR A 82 -29.56 -11.82 9.19
CA THR A 82 -28.38 -10.96 9.06
C THR A 82 -27.13 -11.77 9.39
N GLY A 83 -26.10 -11.58 8.63
CA GLY A 83 -24.79 -12.21 8.86
C GLY A 83 -23.65 -11.26 8.59
N TRP A 84 -22.46 -11.73 8.81
CA TRP A 84 -21.25 -10.97 8.56
C TRP A 84 -20.70 -11.25 7.16
N ARG A 85 -20.39 -10.18 6.44
CA ARG A 85 -19.65 -10.30 5.18
C ARG A 85 -18.26 -9.70 5.38
N ALA A 86 -17.26 -10.54 5.26
CA ALA A 86 -15.86 -10.10 5.40
C ALA A 86 -15.40 -9.41 4.11
N ALA A 87 -14.75 -8.27 4.28
CA ALA A 87 -13.98 -7.67 3.21
C ALA A 87 -12.61 -8.36 3.11
N MET A 88 -11.92 -8.19 2.00
CA MET A 88 -10.54 -8.69 1.88
C MET A 88 -9.67 -7.97 2.90
N PRO A 89 -8.85 -8.68 3.68
CA PRO A 89 -7.90 -8.02 4.56
C PRO A 89 -6.91 -7.17 3.77
N VAL A 90 -6.56 -6.03 4.32
CA VAL A 90 -5.60 -5.10 3.72
C VAL A 90 -4.36 -5.07 4.59
N THR A 91 -3.20 -5.22 3.97
CA THR A 91 -1.91 -5.00 4.63
C THR A 91 -1.39 -3.65 4.17
N GLN A 92 -1.02 -2.80 5.13
CA GLN A 92 -0.57 -1.44 4.85
C GLN A 92 0.83 -1.24 5.42
N TRP A 93 1.73 -0.74 4.59
CA TRP A 93 3.05 -0.32 5.01
C TRP A 93 3.14 1.19 4.91
N VAL A 94 3.58 1.82 6.00
CA VAL A 94 3.81 3.26 6.08
C VAL A 94 5.27 3.47 6.46
N TRP A 95 5.96 4.27 5.67
CA TRP A 95 7.37 4.55 5.89
C TRP A 95 7.67 6.01 5.61
N VAL A 96 8.52 6.60 6.45
CA VAL A 96 8.99 7.96 6.28
C VAL A 96 10.46 7.90 5.89
N LYS A 97 10.80 8.50 4.78
CA LYS A 97 12.18 8.50 4.27
C LYS A 97 13.05 9.37 5.18
N PRO A 98 14.22 8.88 5.59
CA PRO A 98 15.14 9.64 6.41
C PRO A 98 15.64 10.93 5.75
#